data_00db9b5b5f77f2a37ee249f2d01d08c7
#
_entry.id   00db9b5b5f77f2a37ee249f2d01d08c7
#
_cell.length_a   1.000
_cell.length_b   1.000
_cell.length_c   1.000
_cell.angle_alpha   90.00
_cell.angle_beta   90.00
_cell.angle_gamma   90.00
#
_symmetry.space_group_name_H-M   'P 1'
#
loop_
_entity.id
_entity.type
_entity.pdbx_description
1 polymer ?
#
loop_
_entity_poly.entity_id
_entity_poly.type
_entity_poly.pdbx_seq_one_letter_code
_entity_poly.pdbx_strand_id
1 'polypeptide(L)'
;DTLIILDEIQDSPKVLESLKYFCEEASEYHVVAAGSLLGVAIHEDVSYPVGKVDLIDLYPLNFREFLCAVDEKGLSDALGTKDYELIDNFSEKYLFWLKNYYYTGGMPAVVESFRLNHDYAEVRHIQSDIVRQYEGDFGKHIDKHSLPRIRQVWDSIPMQLAKENKKFFFGKIKKGARSSDYEIAIQWLQDCGLIYKVSRVNEPHMPLKAYKSMNAYKLFMLDVGLLGALSELEAETILDGNDMFVEFKGALTEQYVLQQLISDTRYTPYYFVTHKSTFEQDFLIQK
;
A
#
# COMPACT_ATOMS: atom_id res chain seq x y z
N ASP A 1 16.85 7.93 30.95
CA ASP A 1 15.87 7.24 30.10
C ASP A 1 16.60 6.49 29.01
N THR A 2 16.32 5.18 28.88
CA THR A 2 16.93 4.33 27.85
C THR A 2 15.86 3.87 26.88
N LEU A 3 16.09 4.07 25.56
CA LEU A 3 15.30 3.50 24.49
C LEU A 3 16.06 2.28 23.91
N ILE A 4 15.41 1.14 23.87
CA ILE A 4 15.91 -0.08 23.23
C ILE A 4 15.25 -0.18 21.87
N ILE A 5 16.05 -0.31 20.80
CA ILE A 5 15.56 -0.51 19.43
C ILE A 5 16.01 -1.89 18.97
N LEU A 6 15.04 -2.71 18.58
CA LEU A 6 15.25 -4.06 18.06
C LEU A 6 14.81 -4.06 16.60
N ASP A 7 15.79 -4.15 15.69
CA ASP A 7 15.55 -4.15 14.27
C ASP A 7 15.50 -5.59 13.72
N GLU A 8 14.72 -5.81 12.66
CA GLU A 8 14.47 -7.12 12.02
C GLU A 8 14.14 -8.22 13.04
N ILE A 9 13.21 -7.90 13.97
CA ILE A 9 12.91 -8.76 15.13
C ILE A 9 12.36 -10.14 14.71
N GLN A 10 11.78 -10.27 13.51
CA GLN A 10 11.28 -11.54 12.97
C GLN A 10 12.39 -12.57 12.76
N ASP A 11 13.66 -12.15 12.60
CA ASP A 11 14.79 -13.08 12.42
C ASP A 11 15.15 -13.84 13.69
N SER A 12 14.61 -13.42 14.84
CA SER A 12 14.85 -14.06 16.12
C SER A 12 13.60 -14.29 16.94
N PRO A 13 12.97 -15.48 16.86
CA PRO A 13 11.79 -15.82 17.64
C PRO A 13 11.93 -15.57 19.14
N LYS A 14 13.14 -15.82 19.70
CA LYS A 14 13.42 -15.56 21.11
C LYS A 14 13.39 -14.09 21.48
N VAL A 15 13.81 -13.20 20.57
CA VAL A 15 13.77 -11.74 20.78
C VAL A 15 12.32 -11.27 20.70
N LEU A 16 11.55 -11.79 19.77
CA LEU A 16 10.10 -11.50 19.67
C LEU A 16 9.36 -11.92 20.95
N GLU A 17 9.63 -13.12 21.48
CA GLU A 17 9.06 -13.58 22.74
C GLU A 17 9.50 -12.72 23.94
N SER A 18 10.71 -12.14 23.89
CA SER A 18 11.24 -11.32 24.99
C SER A 18 10.48 -10.01 25.21
N LEU A 19 9.74 -9.51 24.21
CA LEU A 19 8.89 -8.32 24.35
C LEU A 19 7.87 -8.45 25.49
N LYS A 20 7.40 -9.68 25.74
CA LYS A 20 6.52 -9.96 26.88
C LYS A 20 7.21 -9.63 28.20
N TYR A 21 8.45 -10.05 28.36
CA TYR A 21 9.19 -9.84 29.63
C TYR A 21 9.56 -8.37 29.82
N PHE A 22 9.86 -7.63 28.76
CA PHE A 22 10.02 -6.18 28.86
C PHE A 22 8.75 -5.50 29.38
N CYS A 23 7.58 -5.91 28.91
CA CYS A 23 6.31 -5.37 29.40
C CYS A 23 6.01 -5.76 30.86
N GLU A 24 6.30 -7.01 31.27
CA GLU A 24 5.91 -7.55 32.56
C GLU A 24 6.93 -7.31 33.69
N GLU A 25 8.24 -7.36 33.38
CA GLU A 25 9.31 -7.42 34.37
C GLU A 25 10.29 -6.23 34.29
N ALA A 26 10.26 -5.46 33.20
CA ALA A 26 11.20 -4.39 32.93
C ALA A 26 10.51 -3.19 32.26
N SER A 27 9.36 -2.80 32.76
CA SER A 27 8.49 -1.75 32.18
C SER A 27 9.10 -0.34 32.23
N GLU A 28 10.20 -0.15 32.95
CA GLU A 28 10.99 1.08 32.96
C GLU A 28 11.76 1.35 31.65
N TYR A 29 11.92 0.34 30.80
CA TYR A 29 12.57 0.50 29.49
C TYR A 29 11.52 0.76 28.39
N HIS A 30 11.79 1.79 27.59
CA HIS A 30 11.06 2.01 26.36
C HIS A 30 11.63 1.11 25.27
N VAL A 31 10.81 0.24 24.70
CA VAL A 31 11.25 -0.71 23.65
C VAL A 31 10.47 -0.46 22.38
N VAL A 32 11.17 -0.31 21.26
CA VAL A 32 10.62 -0.26 19.90
C VAL A 32 11.21 -1.43 19.13
N ALA A 33 10.36 -2.23 18.54
CA ALA A 33 10.76 -3.33 17.67
C ALA A 33 10.25 -3.08 16.25
N ALA A 34 11.10 -3.27 15.27
CA ALA A 34 10.79 -3.13 13.85
C ALA A 34 11.04 -4.44 13.10
N GLY A 35 10.28 -4.66 12.04
CA GLY A 35 10.48 -5.80 11.16
C GLY A 35 9.64 -5.67 9.89
N SER A 36 10.30 -5.81 8.75
CA SER A 36 9.68 -5.71 7.42
C SER A 36 8.71 -6.86 7.12
N LEU A 37 8.91 -8.02 7.76
CA LEU A 37 8.09 -9.24 7.62
C LEU A 37 7.40 -9.63 8.93
N LEU A 38 7.19 -8.69 9.81
CA LEU A 38 6.58 -8.94 11.13
C LEU A 38 5.17 -9.53 10.98
N GLY A 39 4.38 -9.09 9.99
CA GLY A 39 3.07 -9.64 9.70
C GLY A 39 3.10 -11.14 9.36
N VAL A 40 4.14 -11.62 8.68
CA VAL A 40 4.35 -13.05 8.39
C VAL A 40 4.76 -13.79 9.66
N ALA A 41 5.73 -13.27 10.41
CA ALA A 41 6.25 -13.90 11.62
C ALA A 41 5.18 -14.07 12.72
N ILE A 42 4.20 -13.18 12.80
CA ILE A 42 3.08 -13.27 13.75
C ILE A 42 2.19 -14.52 13.46
N HIS A 43 2.16 -14.99 12.22
CA HIS A 43 1.35 -16.16 11.79
C HIS A 43 2.13 -17.48 11.81
N GLU A 44 3.44 -17.45 12.03
CA GLU A 44 4.22 -18.66 12.28
C GLU A 44 4.06 -19.11 13.73
N ASP A 45 4.50 -20.34 14.08
CA ASP A 45 4.38 -20.96 15.41
C ASP A 45 5.18 -20.26 16.54
N VAL A 46 5.28 -18.93 16.47
CA VAL A 46 5.96 -18.09 17.47
C VAL A 46 4.92 -17.53 18.45
N SER A 47 5.20 -17.66 19.75
CA SER A 47 4.36 -17.10 20.80
C SER A 47 4.40 -15.56 20.74
N TYR A 48 3.47 -14.97 19.96
CA TYR A 48 3.33 -13.53 19.90
C TYR A 48 2.78 -12.96 21.22
N PRO A 49 3.35 -11.88 21.77
CA PRO A 49 2.97 -11.32 23.08
C PRO A 49 1.66 -10.54 23.02
N VAL A 50 0.53 -11.24 22.82
CA VAL A 50 -0.80 -10.66 22.70
C VAL A 50 -1.13 -9.79 23.93
N GLY A 51 -1.55 -8.54 23.69
CA GLY A 51 -1.94 -7.61 24.74
C GLY A 51 -0.77 -7.02 25.54
N LYS A 52 0.49 -7.24 25.11
CA LYS A 52 1.70 -6.72 25.75
C LYS A 52 2.49 -5.76 24.86
N VAL A 53 2.08 -5.62 23.62
CA VAL A 53 2.68 -4.73 22.63
C VAL A 53 1.59 -3.99 21.88
N ASP A 54 1.91 -2.76 21.48
CA ASP A 54 1.09 -1.96 20.57
C ASP A 54 1.68 -2.08 19.17
N LEU A 55 0.85 -2.42 18.19
CA LEU A 55 1.25 -2.49 16.78
C LEU A 55 1.06 -1.14 16.12
N ILE A 56 2.09 -0.69 15.41
CA ILE A 56 2.07 0.54 14.62
C ILE A 56 2.47 0.17 13.19
N ASP A 57 1.57 0.42 12.25
CA ASP A 57 1.85 0.27 10.83
C ASP A 57 2.55 1.52 10.31
N LEU A 58 3.68 1.34 9.63
CA LEU A 58 4.40 2.41 8.96
C LEU A 58 4.11 2.36 7.46
N TYR A 59 3.34 3.33 7.00
CA TYR A 59 2.96 3.46 5.59
C TYR A 59 3.96 4.32 4.80
N PRO A 60 4.01 4.19 3.45
CA PRO A 60 4.66 5.20 2.61
C PRO A 60 4.09 6.60 2.91
N LEU A 61 4.89 7.65 2.70
CA LEU A 61 4.45 9.02 2.93
C LEU A 61 3.16 9.29 2.16
N ASN A 62 2.16 9.85 2.85
CA ASN A 62 0.97 10.36 2.19
C ASN A 62 1.26 11.69 1.46
N PHE A 63 0.29 12.22 0.73
CA PHE A 63 0.51 13.42 -0.07
C PHE A 63 0.87 14.65 0.76
N ARG A 64 0.31 14.79 1.97
CA ARG A 64 0.64 15.91 2.86
C ARG A 64 2.06 15.79 3.42
N GLU A 65 2.48 14.59 3.77
CA GLU A 65 3.86 14.30 4.21
C GLU A 65 4.85 14.50 3.07
N PHE A 66 4.49 14.09 1.85
CA PHE A 66 5.28 14.37 0.65
C PHE A 66 5.45 15.88 0.41
N LEU A 67 4.36 16.67 0.50
CA LEU A 67 4.45 18.14 0.39
C LEU A 67 5.39 18.73 1.45
N CYS A 68 5.35 18.24 2.69
CA CYS A 68 6.30 18.65 3.72
C CYS A 68 7.74 18.28 3.35
N ALA A 69 7.96 17.10 2.80
CA ALA A 69 9.28 16.60 2.43
C ALA A 69 9.90 17.41 1.28
N VAL A 70 9.09 17.93 0.34
CA VAL A 70 9.54 18.77 -0.78
C VAL A 70 9.50 20.27 -0.48
N ASP A 71 9.55 20.64 0.80
CA ASP A 71 9.58 22.03 1.31
C ASP A 71 8.31 22.86 1.01
N GLU A 72 7.18 22.20 0.68
CA GLU A 72 5.85 22.82 0.45
C GLU A 72 4.92 22.69 1.67
N LYS A 73 5.47 22.89 2.86
CA LYS A 73 4.73 22.77 4.12
C LYS A 73 3.47 23.67 4.15
N GLY A 74 3.52 24.85 3.54
CA GLY A 74 2.38 25.76 3.48
C GLY A 74 1.17 25.15 2.75
N LEU A 75 1.41 24.40 1.66
CA LEU A 75 0.36 23.66 0.95
C LEU A 75 -0.17 22.51 1.79
N SER A 76 0.70 21.77 2.48
CA SER A 76 0.30 20.69 3.38
C SER A 76 -0.59 21.20 4.51
N ASP A 77 -0.21 22.32 5.14
CA ASP A 77 -0.98 22.93 6.22
C ASP A 77 -2.36 23.42 5.72
N ALA A 78 -2.41 24.05 4.54
CA ALA A 78 -3.66 24.50 3.92
C ALA A 78 -4.63 23.34 3.64
N LEU A 79 -4.16 22.18 3.14
CA LEU A 79 -4.98 20.97 3.02
C LEU A 79 -5.57 20.52 4.36
N GLY A 80 -4.79 20.67 5.44
CA GLY A 80 -5.22 20.33 6.80
C GLY A 80 -6.37 21.18 7.32
N THR A 81 -6.50 22.42 6.86
CA THR A 81 -7.59 23.34 7.27
C THR A 81 -8.95 22.94 6.75
N LYS A 82 -9.02 22.20 5.62
CA LYS A 82 -10.24 21.89 4.85
C LYS A 82 -10.98 23.16 4.36
N ASP A 83 -10.26 24.27 4.23
CA ASP A 83 -10.75 25.48 3.60
C ASP A 83 -10.65 25.32 2.07
N TYR A 84 -11.77 24.94 1.46
CA TYR A 84 -11.81 24.62 0.03
C TYR A 84 -11.57 25.83 -0.85
N GLU A 85 -11.93 27.05 -0.43
CA GLU A 85 -11.67 28.27 -1.16
C GLU A 85 -10.15 28.57 -1.18
N LEU A 86 -9.49 28.43 -0.04
CA LEU A 86 -8.04 28.54 0.07
C LEU A 86 -7.33 27.50 -0.80
N ILE A 87 -7.79 26.24 -0.76
CA ILE A 87 -7.21 25.14 -1.54
C ILE A 87 -7.37 25.40 -3.05
N ASP A 88 -8.53 25.88 -3.49
CA ASP A 88 -8.83 26.17 -4.90
C ASP A 88 -7.90 27.26 -5.47
N ASN A 89 -7.59 28.27 -4.67
CA ASN A 89 -6.64 29.33 -5.05
C ASN A 89 -5.23 28.81 -5.39
N PHE A 90 -4.87 27.62 -4.92
CA PHE A 90 -3.59 26.95 -5.20
C PHE A 90 -3.74 25.71 -6.06
N SER A 91 -4.87 25.52 -6.73
CA SER A 91 -5.21 24.28 -7.48
C SER A 91 -4.13 23.89 -8.49
N GLU A 92 -3.55 24.84 -9.24
CA GLU A 92 -2.47 24.54 -10.20
C GLU A 92 -1.21 23.99 -9.52
N LYS A 93 -0.84 24.54 -8.35
CA LYS A 93 0.29 24.03 -7.58
C LYS A 93 0.01 22.64 -7.02
N TYR A 94 -1.22 22.42 -6.50
CA TYR A 94 -1.60 21.08 -6.04
C TYR A 94 -1.60 20.07 -7.17
N LEU A 95 -2.10 20.40 -8.35
CA LEU A 95 -2.08 19.52 -9.51
C LEU A 95 -0.64 19.22 -9.97
N PHE A 96 0.25 20.20 -9.96
CA PHE A 96 1.65 19.99 -10.24
C PHE A 96 2.27 18.97 -9.27
N TRP A 97 2.13 19.21 -7.95
CA TRP A 97 2.69 18.30 -6.95
C TRP A 97 2.01 16.94 -6.90
N LEU A 98 0.71 16.88 -7.19
CA LEU A 98 -0.02 15.61 -7.27
C LEU A 98 0.48 14.72 -8.41
N LYS A 99 0.77 15.31 -9.58
CA LYS A 99 1.40 14.58 -10.70
C LYS A 99 2.79 14.06 -10.31
N ASN A 100 3.59 14.91 -9.63
CA ASN A 100 4.89 14.49 -9.12
C ASN A 100 4.75 13.35 -8.11
N TYR A 101 3.80 13.42 -7.20
CA TYR A 101 3.53 12.35 -6.25
C TYR A 101 3.05 11.06 -6.94
N TYR A 102 2.24 11.14 -8.00
CA TYR A 102 1.85 9.95 -8.78
C TYR A 102 3.05 9.23 -9.38
N TYR A 103 4.08 9.98 -9.77
CA TYR A 103 5.32 9.40 -10.29
C TYR A 103 6.26 8.93 -9.19
N THR A 104 6.52 9.78 -8.19
CA THR A 104 7.48 9.54 -7.12
C THR A 104 6.96 8.53 -6.09
N GLY A 105 5.67 8.60 -5.77
CA GLY A 105 5.10 7.87 -4.65
C GLY A 105 5.52 8.44 -3.30
N GLY A 106 5.31 7.62 -2.26
CA GLY A 106 5.61 7.96 -0.86
C GLY A 106 6.76 7.15 -0.24
N MET A 107 7.52 6.38 -1.01
CA MET A 107 8.66 5.64 -0.46
C MET A 107 9.77 6.61 -0.03
N PRO A 108 10.21 6.59 1.26
CA PRO A 108 11.11 7.64 1.79
C PRO A 108 12.40 7.85 0.99
N ALA A 109 13.08 6.78 0.59
CA ALA A 109 14.32 6.87 -0.20
C ALA A 109 14.08 7.51 -1.58
N VAL A 110 12.91 7.25 -2.19
CA VAL A 110 12.53 7.82 -3.48
C VAL A 110 12.22 9.30 -3.34
N VAL A 111 11.45 9.67 -2.30
CA VAL A 111 11.08 11.07 -2.02
C VAL A 111 12.33 11.90 -1.68
N GLU A 112 13.27 11.35 -0.92
CA GLU A 112 14.53 12.03 -0.59
C GLU A 112 15.36 12.30 -1.83
N SER A 113 15.56 11.31 -2.71
CA SER A 113 16.28 11.50 -3.97
C SER A 113 15.63 12.54 -4.86
N PHE A 114 14.30 12.47 -5.01
CA PHE A 114 13.53 13.44 -5.78
C PHE A 114 13.70 14.88 -5.22
N ARG A 115 13.59 15.04 -3.90
CA ARG A 115 13.77 16.33 -3.23
C ARG A 115 15.15 16.94 -3.48
N LEU A 116 16.19 16.12 -3.48
CA LEU A 116 17.56 16.59 -3.63
C LEU A 116 17.94 16.90 -5.08
N ASN A 117 17.50 16.08 -6.02
CA ASN A 117 18.04 16.06 -7.38
C ASN A 117 17.03 16.48 -8.45
N HIS A 118 15.71 16.35 -8.18
CA HIS A 118 14.63 16.51 -9.16
C HIS A 118 14.83 15.68 -10.44
N ASP A 119 15.53 14.53 -10.31
CA ASP A 119 15.84 13.63 -11.42
C ASP A 119 14.86 12.45 -11.46
N TYR A 120 13.96 12.46 -12.44
CA TYR A 120 12.96 11.40 -12.63
C TYR A 120 13.58 10.06 -13.04
N ALA A 121 14.70 10.05 -13.75
CA ALA A 121 15.37 8.82 -14.13
C ALA A 121 15.98 8.13 -12.88
N GLU A 122 16.58 8.89 -11.98
CA GLU A 122 17.09 8.38 -10.71
C GLU A 122 15.96 7.87 -9.82
N VAL A 123 14.84 8.62 -9.73
CA VAL A 123 13.62 8.19 -9.02
C VAL A 123 13.16 6.82 -9.53
N ARG A 124 13.03 6.64 -10.85
CA ARG A 124 12.63 5.37 -11.44
C ARG A 124 13.63 4.25 -11.18
N HIS A 125 14.92 4.54 -11.17
CA HIS A 125 15.96 3.58 -10.83
C HIS A 125 15.79 3.06 -9.41
N ILE A 126 15.65 3.95 -8.43
CA ILE A 126 15.46 3.58 -7.01
C ILE A 126 14.17 2.77 -6.84
N GLN A 127 13.06 3.18 -7.46
CA GLN A 127 11.80 2.43 -7.40
C GLN A 127 11.94 1.02 -7.97
N SER A 128 12.62 0.90 -9.11
CA SER A 128 12.86 -0.40 -9.75
C SER A 128 13.74 -1.30 -8.89
N ASP A 129 14.70 -0.73 -8.17
CA ASP A 129 15.54 -1.48 -7.24
C ASP A 129 14.74 -1.95 -6.01
N ILE A 130 13.85 -1.11 -5.47
CA ILE A 130 12.93 -1.51 -4.38
C ILE A 130 12.04 -2.68 -4.83
N VAL A 131 11.43 -2.59 -6.02
CA VAL A 131 10.60 -3.67 -6.57
C VAL A 131 11.40 -4.97 -6.68
N ARG A 132 12.62 -4.92 -7.24
CA ARG A 132 13.50 -6.10 -7.34
C ARG A 132 13.89 -6.67 -5.97
N GLN A 133 14.12 -5.83 -4.97
CA GLN A 133 14.43 -6.28 -3.62
C GLN A 133 13.26 -7.03 -3.01
N TYR A 134 12.03 -6.51 -3.14
CA TYR A 134 10.82 -7.24 -2.71
C TYR A 134 10.68 -8.58 -3.42
N GLU A 135 10.86 -8.62 -4.74
CA GLU A 135 10.81 -9.88 -5.51
C GLU A 135 11.89 -10.88 -5.09
N GLY A 136 13.07 -10.39 -4.71
CA GLY A 136 14.16 -11.19 -4.15
C GLY A 136 13.81 -11.80 -2.79
N ASP A 137 13.04 -11.07 -1.99
CA ASP A 137 12.64 -11.50 -0.65
C ASP A 137 11.46 -12.50 -0.66
N PHE A 138 10.67 -12.57 -1.73
CA PHE A 138 9.57 -13.53 -1.85
C PHE A 138 9.99 -14.98 -1.59
N GLY A 139 11.25 -15.33 -1.85
CA GLY A 139 11.75 -16.71 -1.67
C GLY A 139 12.30 -17.03 -0.30
N LYS A 140 12.46 -16.03 0.61
CA LYS A 140 13.14 -16.24 1.89
C LYS A 140 12.26 -16.92 2.94
N HIS A 141 10.95 -16.67 2.91
CA HIS A 141 10.03 -17.05 3.98
C HIS A 141 8.81 -17.83 3.48
N ILE A 142 8.90 -18.43 2.30
CA ILE A 142 7.81 -19.19 1.74
C ILE A 142 8.30 -20.49 1.08
N ASP A 143 7.42 -21.50 1.03
CA ASP A 143 7.73 -22.74 0.34
C ASP A 143 7.91 -22.54 -1.18
N LYS A 144 8.73 -23.40 -1.79
CA LYS A 144 9.08 -23.31 -3.22
C LYS A 144 7.87 -23.50 -4.16
N HIS A 145 6.75 -24.07 -3.68
CA HIS A 145 5.56 -24.28 -4.49
C HIS A 145 4.67 -23.02 -4.55
N SER A 146 4.69 -22.20 -3.50
CA SER A 146 3.91 -20.97 -3.42
C SER A 146 4.59 -19.78 -4.10
N LEU A 147 5.92 -19.75 -4.18
CA LEU A 147 6.69 -18.67 -4.78
C LEU A 147 6.25 -18.29 -6.22
N PRO A 148 6.03 -19.23 -7.16
CA PRO A 148 5.56 -18.86 -8.50
C PRO A 148 4.19 -18.18 -8.49
N ARG A 149 3.32 -18.53 -7.55
CA ARG A 149 1.99 -17.95 -7.42
C ARG A 149 2.05 -16.52 -6.87
N ILE A 150 2.94 -16.26 -5.92
CA ILE A 150 3.19 -14.91 -5.39
C ILE A 150 3.62 -13.99 -6.52
N ARG A 151 4.63 -14.40 -7.32
CA ARG A 151 5.10 -13.62 -8.47
C ARG A 151 3.98 -13.38 -9.47
N GLN A 152 3.19 -14.40 -9.79
CA GLN A 152 2.06 -14.27 -10.72
C GLN A 152 1.01 -13.28 -10.23
N VAL A 153 0.68 -13.26 -8.93
CA VAL A 153 -0.24 -12.27 -8.35
C VAL A 153 0.38 -10.89 -8.46
N TRP A 154 1.63 -10.71 -8.01
CA TRP A 154 2.37 -9.46 -8.03
C TRP A 154 2.42 -8.85 -9.43
N ASP A 155 2.93 -9.58 -10.41
CA ASP A 155 3.06 -9.15 -11.80
C ASP A 155 1.71 -8.84 -12.46
N SER A 156 0.61 -9.44 -11.97
CA SER A 156 -0.71 -9.23 -12.53
C SER A 156 -1.38 -7.92 -12.08
N ILE A 157 -0.93 -7.28 -11.00
CA ILE A 157 -1.59 -6.11 -10.41
C ILE A 157 -1.80 -4.98 -11.41
N PRO A 158 -0.78 -4.50 -12.16
CA PRO A 158 -0.96 -3.45 -13.15
C PRO A 158 -2.05 -3.79 -14.19
N MET A 159 -2.00 -5.00 -14.74
CA MET A 159 -2.97 -5.48 -15.72
C MET A 159 -4.39 -5.60 -15.14
N GLN A 160 -4.52 -5.95 -13.85
CA GLN A 160 -5.82 -6.03 -13.19
C GLN A 160 -6.43 -4.65 -12.95
N LEU A 161 -5.60 -3.67 -12.56
CA LEU A 161 -6.01 -2.28 -12.30
C LEU A 161 -6.27 -1.48 -13.59
N ALA A 162 -5.62 -1.83 -14.70
CA ALA A 162 -5.81 -1.17 -16.00
C ALA A 162 -7.18 -1.42 -16.63
N LYS A 163 -8.03 -2.28 -16.07
CA LYS A 163 -9.36 -2.58 -16.64
C LYS A 163 -10.41 -1.61 -16.14
N GLU A 164 -11.46 -1.45 -16.91
CA GLU A 164 -12.65 -0.70 -16.53
C GLU A 164 -13.26 -1.23 -15.22
N ASN A 165 -13.43 -2.56 -15.12
CA ASN A 165 -13.79 -3.23 -13.87
C ASN A 165 -12.52 -3.81 -13.22
N LYS A 166 -11.98 -3.14 -12.22
CA LYS A 166 -10.73 -3.46 -11.52
C LYS A 166 -10.86 -4.63 -10.54
N LYS A 167 -11.96 -5.38 -10.57
CA LYS A 167 -12.10 -6.63 -9.82
C LYS A 167 -11.00 -7.61 -10.22
N PHE A 168 -10.39 -8.24 -9.24
CA PHE A 168 -9.34 -9.24 -9.47
C PHE A 168 -9.90 -10.51 -10.12
N PHE A 169 -9.32 -10.91 -11.25
CA PHE A 169 -9.72 -12.08 -12.02
C PHE A 169 -8.58 -13.08 -12.17
N PHE A 170 -8.71 -14.24 -11.54
CA PHE A 170 -7.72 -15.31 -11.60
C PHE A 170 -7.47 -15.84 -13.02
N GLY A 171 -8.50 -15.88 -13.85
CA GLY A 171 -8.41 -16.29 -15.25
C GLY A 171 -7.50 -15.42 -16.12
N LYS A 172 -7.12 -14.21 -15.65
CA LYS A 172 -6.14 -13.35 -16.30
C LYS A 172 -4.70 -13.72 -15.95
N ILE A 173 -4.49 -14.31 -14.78
CA ILE A 173 -3.18 -14.85 -14.40
C ILE A 173 -2.90 -16.09 -15.25
N LYS A 174 -3.85 -17.03 -15.24
CA LYS A 174 -3.74 -18.28 -15.99
C LYS A 174 -5.12 -18.81 -16.33
N LYS A 175 -5.31 -19.29 -17.57
CA LYS A 175 -6.58 -19.91 -17.99
C LYS A 175 -6.93 -21.09 -17.07
N GLY A 176 -8.12 -21.05 -16.48
CA GLY A 176 -8.60 -22.07 -15.54
C GLY A 176 -8.10 -21.92 -14.09
N ALA A 177 -7.38 -20.86 -13.76
CA ALA A 177 -6.96 -20.56 -12.39
C ALA A 177 -8.17 -20.35 -11.46
N ARG A 178 -8.09 -20.88 -10.24
CA ARG A 178 -9.12 -20.77 -9.20
C ARG A 178 -8.63 -19.91 -8.05
N SER A 179 -9.56 -19.33 -7.31
CA SER A 179 -9.26 -18.54 -6.09
C SER A 179 -8.40 -19.33 -5.10
N SER A 180 -8.78 -20.58 -4.84
CA SER A 180 -8.07 -21.47 -3.92
C SER A 180 -6.57 -21.66 -4.25
N ASP A 181 -6.19 -21.49 -5.51
CA ASP A 181 -4.80 -21.69 -5.93
C ASP A 181 -3.89 -20.52 -5.52
N TYR A 182 -4.47 -19.34 -5.26
CA TYR A 182 -3.75 -18.08 -5.02
C TYR A 182 -4.05 -17.44 -3.66
N GLU A 183 -4.96 -17.99 -2.86
CA GLU A 183 -5.34 -17.41 -1.56
C GLU A 183 -4.14 -17.23 -0.63
N ILE A 184 -3.30 -18.26 -0.52
CA ILE A 184 -2.06 -18.20 0.30
C ILE A 184 -1.12 -17.12 -0.23
N ALA A 185 -0.95 -17.02 -1.55
CA ALA A 185 -0.08 -16.03 -2.16
C ALA A 185 -0.56 -14.59 -1.91
N ILE A 186 -1.88 -14.37 -2.03
CA ILE A 186 -2.48 -13.06 -1.76
C ILE A 186 -2.39 -12.72 -0.27
N GLN A 187 -2.66 -13.68 0.61
CA GLN A 187 -2.55 -13.48 2.05
C GLN A 187 -1.11 -13.12 2.43
N TRP A 188 -0.13 -13.87 1.93
CA TRP A 188 1.27 -13.60 2.18
C TRP A 188 1.69 -12.18 1.76
N LEU A 189 1.31 -11.74 0.55
CA LEU A 189 1.60 -10.39 0.08
C LEU A 189 0.93 -9.31 0.95
N GLN A 190 -0.26 -9.58 1.51
CA GLN A 190 -0.92 -8.69 2.45
C GLN A 190 -0.20 -8.65 3.81
N ASP A 191 0.22 -9.79 4.34
CA ASP A 191 0.91 -9.90 5.62
C ASP A 191 2.30 -9.24 5.58
N CYS A 192 2.93 -9.23 4.39
CA CYS A 192 4.14 -8.44 4.14
C CYS A 192 3.87 -6.94 3.95
N GLY A 193 2.61 -6.48 3.93
CA GLY A 193 2.26 -5.09 3.69
C GLY A 193 2.52 -4.60 2.25
N LEU A 194 2.77 -5.51 1.30
CA LEU A 194 3.12 -5.17 -0.08
C LEU A 194 1.91 -4.87 -0.96
N ILE A 195 0.74 -5.39 -0.58
CA ILE A 195 -0.53 -5.14 -1.27
C ILE A 195 -1.67 -4.87 -0.30
N TYR A 196 -2.66 -4.15 -0.78
CA TYR A 196 -3.93 -3.93 -0.10
C TYR A 196 -5.06 -4.64 -0.84
N LYS A 197 -5.91 -5.34 -0.08
CA LYS A 197 -7.09 -6.03 -0.60
C LYS A 197 -8.35 -5.28 -0.20
N VAL A 198 -8.98 -4.63 -1.17
CA VAL A 198 -10.25 -3.91 -0.98
C VAL A 198 -11.39 -4.82 -1.41
N SER A 199 -12.23 -5.22 -0.46
CA SER A 199 -13.33 -6.14 -0.72
C SER A 199 -14.59 -5.42 -1.19
N ARG A 200 -15.35 -6.06 -2.10
CA ARG A 200 -16.68 -5.58 -2.45
C ARG A 200 -17.65 -5.82 -1.29
N VAL A 201 -18.58 -4.87 -1.10
CA VAL A 201 -19.81 -5.13 -0.34
C VAL A 201 -20.95 -5.43 -1.31
N ASN A 202 -21.78 -6.42 -0.97
CA ASN A 202 -22.92 -6.81 -1.81
C ASN A 202 -24.07 -5.80 -1.68
N GLU A 203 -24.19 -5.20 -0.50
CA GLU A 203 -25.16 -4.17 -0.16
C GLU A 203 -24.48 -3.11 0.72
N PRO A 204 -24.70 -1.81 0.46
CA PRO A 204 -24.07 -0.73 1.23
C PRO A 204 -24.83 -0.45 2.54
N HIS A 205 -25.04 -1.49 3.34
CA HIS A 205 -25.69 -1.40 4.66
C HIS A 205 -24.67 -1.54 5.79
N MET A 206 -25.00 -0.98 6.95
CA MET A 206 -24.17 -1.07 8.15
C MET A 206 -24.49 -2.34 8.94
N PRO A 207 -23.49 -2.99 9.50
CA PRO A 207 -22.07 -2.75 9.34
C PRO A 207 -21.54 -3.29 7.99
N LEU A 208 -20.75 -2.50 7.25
CA LEU A 208 -20.23 -2.87 5.93
C LEU A 208 -19.53 -4.23 5.92
N LYS A 209 -18.82 -4.55 7.00
CA LYS A 209 -18.12 -5.83 7.16
C LYS A 209 -19.05 -7.05 7.06
N ALA A 210 -20.31 -6.94 7.50
CA ALA A 210 -21.28 -8.04 7.43
C ALA A 210 -21.72 -8.36 5.99
N TYR A 211 -21.63 -7.39 5.10
CA TYR A 211 -22.02 -7.51 3.69
C TYR A 211 -20.83 -7.71 2.76
N LYS A 212 -19.63 -7.96 3.31
CA LYS A 212 -18.41 -8.23 2.58
C LYS A 212 -18.55 -9.44 1.68
N SER A 213 -18.24 -9.30 0.40
CA SER A 213 -18.09 -10.42 -0.53
C SER A 213 -16.78 -11.15 -0.30
N MET A 214 -16.84 -12.48 -0.20
CA MET A 214 -15.64 -13.31 -0.06
C MET A 214 -14.88 -13.47 -1.39
N ASN A 215 -15.58 -13.36 -2.53
CA ASN A 215 -15.04 -13.70 -3.84
C ASN A 215 -14.85 -12.50 -4.78
N ALA A 216 -15.10 -11.30 -4.29
CA ALA A 216 -14.96 -10.08 -5.10
C ALA A 216 -14.14 -9.03 -4.36
N TYR A 217 -12.99 -8.71 -4.90
CA TYR A 217 -12.08 -7.71 -4.36
C TYR A 217 -11.21 -7.11 -5.47
N LYS A 218 -10.63 -5.96 -5.17
CA LYS A 218 -9.55 -5.33 -5.92
C LYS A 218 -8.24 -5.51 -5.15
N LEU A 219 -7.10 -5.65 -5.85
CA LEU A 219 -5.78 -5.63 -5.25
C LEU A 219 -5.04 -4.37 -5.70
N PHE A 220 -4.43 -3.70 -4.76
CA PHE A 220 -3.63 -2.50 -4.96
C PHE A 220 -2.24 -2.71 -4.39
N MET A 221 -1.26 -1.98 -4.89
CA MET A 221 0.08 -1.97 -4.32
C MET A 221 0.15 -1.10 -3.05
N LEU A 222 1.25 -1.23 -2.32
CA LEU A 222 1.48 -0.39 -1.14
C LEU A 222 1.72 1.08 -1.51
N ASP A 223 2.23 1.35 -2.73
CA ASP A 223 2.64 2.70 -3.14
C ASP A 223 2.34 2.97 -4.62
N VAL A 224 1.89 4.19 -4.93
CA VAL A 224 1.52 4.61 -6.28
C VAL A 224 2.74 4.72 -7.21
N GLY A 225 3.89 5.16 -6.70
CA GLY A 225 5.14 5.26 -7.46
C GLY A 225 5.68 3.89 -7.83
N LEU A 226 5.61 2.92 -6.90
CA LEU A 226 5.99 1.53 -7.18
C LEU A 226 5.05 0.86 -8.17
N LEU A 227 3.74 1.18 -8.15
CA LEU A 227 2.81 0.73 -9.20
C LEU A 227 3.23 1.28 -10.56
N GLY A 228 3.64 2.55 -10.63
CA GLY A 228 4.18 3.16 -11.84
C GLY A 228 5.44 2.47 -12.35
N ALA A 229 6.36 2.11 -11.44
CA ALA A 229 7.58 1.39 -11.76
C ALA A 229 7.30 -0.03 -12.28
N LEU A 230 6.45 -0.78 -11.58
CA LEU A 230 6.03 -2.13 -12.00
C LEU A 230 5.26 -2.11 -13.34
N SER A 231 4.65 -0.98 -13.68
CA SER A 231 3.93 -0.76 -14.94
C SER A 231 4.83 -0.19 -16.06
N GLU A 232 6.12 0.00 -15.81
CA GLU A 232 7.09 0.60 -16.74
C GLU A 232 6.66 1.98 -17.29
N LEU A 233 5.99 2.79 -16.45
CA LEU A 233 5.50 4.11 -16.83
C LEU A 233 6.62 5.15 -16.79
N GLU A 234 6.81 5.86 -17.90
CA GLU A 234 7.76 6.96 -18.01
C GLU A 234 7.21 8.26 -17.39
N ALA A 235 8.11 9.15 -16.96
CA ALA A 235 7.75 10.40 -16.32
C ALA A 235 6.88 11.29 -17.21
N GLU A 236 7.26 11.45 -18.48
CA GLU A 236 6.52 12.25 -19.46
C GLU A 236 5.06 11.81 -19.58
N THR A 237 4.81 10.49 -19.53
CA THR A 237 3.45 9.94 -19.61
C THR A 237 2.55 10.43 -18.47
N ILE A 238 3.09 10.52 -17.25
CA ILE A 238 2.34 10.94 -16.05
C ILE A 238 2.25 12.47 -15.95
N LEU A 239 3.35 13.16 -16.23
CA LEU A 239 3.47 14.61 -16.02
C LEU A 239 2.75 15.41 -17.10
N ASP A 240 2.94 15.06 -18.37
CA ASP A 240 2.36 15.79 -19.49
C ASP A 240 0.96 15.31 -19.85
N GLY A 241 0.67 14.04 -19.60
CA GLY A 241 -0.57 13.37 -19.98
C GLY A 241 -0.55 12.99 -21.46
N ASN A 242 -1.07 11.81 -21.76
CA ASN A 242 -1.20 11.28 -23.12
C ASN A 242 -2.58 10.64 -23.25
N ASP A 243 -3.22 10.76 -24.41
CA ASP A 243 -4.56 10.17 -24.67
C ASP A 243 -4.55 8.65 -24.46
N MET A 244 -3.44 7.97 -24.74
CA MET A 244 -3.28 6.52 -24.49
C MET A 244 -3.15 6.18 -23.01
N PHE A 245 -2.89 7.15 -22.15
CA PHE A 245 -2.73 6.98 -20.70
C PHE A 245 -4.06 7.08 -19.92
N VAL A 246 -5.14 7.52 -20.57
CA VAL A 246 -6.42 7.85 -19.89
C VAL A 246 -6.95 6.69 -19.05
N GLU A 247 -6.93 5.46 -19.56
CA GLU A 247 -7.42 4.29 -18.84
C GLU A 247 -6.58 3.99 -17.58
N PHE A 248 -5.25 4.02 -17.71
CA PHE A 248 -4.37 3.74 -16.57
C PHE A 248 -4.31 4.89 -15.56
N LYS A 249 -4.60 6.13 -15.98
CA LYS A 249 -4.74 7.28 -15.08
C LYS A 249 -5.79 7.02 -13.99
N GLY A 250 -6.92 6.39 -14.33
CA GLY A 250 -7.91 5.97 -13.37
C GLY A 250 -7.38 4.95 -12.35
N ALA A 251 -6.48 4.04 -12.78
CA ALA A 251 -5.83 3.09 -11.88
C ALA A 251 -4.91 3.79 -10.86
N LEU A 252 -4.08 4.73 -11.33
CA LEU A 252 -3.21 5.52 -10.45
C LEU A 252 -4.02 6.39 -9.48
N THR A 253 -5.14 6.96 -9.93
CA THR A 253 -6.01 7.77 -9.07
C THR A 253 -6.64 6.94 -7.96
N GLU A 254 -7.18 5.75 -8.26
CA GLU A 254 -7.70 4.86 -7.22
C GLU A 254 -6.61 4.36 -6.29
N GLN A 255 -5.44 4.00 -6.81
CA GLN A 255 -4.27 3.63 -5.99
C GLN A 255 -3.90 4.76 -5.03
N TYR A 256 -3.81 5.99 -5.52
CA TYR A 256 -3.53 7.18 -4.72
C TYR A 256 -4.58 7.38 -3.62
N VAL A 257 -5.87 7.37 -3.98
CA VAL A 257 -6.95 7.59 -3.00
C VAL A 257 -6.93 6.52 -1.91
N LEU A 258 -6.70 5.25 -2.29
CA LEU A 258 -6.58 4.17 -1.32
C LEU A 258 -5.40 4.39 -0.37
N GLN A 259 -4.24 4.75 -0.91
CA GLN A 259 -3.03 5.01 -0.11
C GLN A 259 -3.27 6.12 0.92
N GLN A 260 -3.94 7.22 0.52
CA GLN A 260 -4.33 8.28 1.47
C GLN A 260 -5.34 7.77 2.51
N LEU A 261 -6.36 7.01 2.12
CA LEU A 261 -7.35 6.49 3.05
C LEU A 261 -6.75 5.57 4.12
N ILE A 262 -5.78 4.73 3.73
CA ILE A 262 -5.13 3.78 4.65
C ILE A 262 -4.18 4.50 5.60
N SER A 263 -3.36 5.44 5.09
CA SER A 263 -2.38 6.16 5.91
C SER A 263 -3.01 7.21 6.84
N ASP A 264 -4.08 7.89 6.39
CA ASP A 264 -4.69 8.98 7.15
C ASP A 264 -5.85 8.54 8.06
N THR A 265 -6.34 7.32 7.89
CA THR A 265 -7.53 6.87 8.62
C THR A 265 -7.39 5.43 9.11
N ARG A 266 -8.10 5.11 10.21
CA ARG A 266 -8.23 3.74 10.73
C ARG A 266 -9.43 2.97 10.14
N TYR A 267 -10.09 3.52 9.12
CA TYR A 267 -11.27 2.89 8.53
C TYR A 267 -10.88 1.88 7.47
N THR A 268 -11.53 0.72 7.46
CA THR A 268 -11.36 -0.28 6.41
C THR A 268 -12.10 0.17 5.16
N PRO A 269 -11.42 0.35 4.01
CA PRO A 269 -12.08 0.68 2.76
C PRO A 269 -12.72 -0.57 2.12
N TYR A 270 -13.89 -0.36 1.55
CA TYR A 270 -14.63 -1.31 0.71
C TYR A 270 -14.99 -0.64 -0.61
N TYR A 271 -15.48 -1.40 -1.58
CA TYR A 271 -16.09 -0.84 -2.77
C TYR A 271 -17.47 -1.46 -3.03
N PHE A 272 -18.30 -0.79 -3.83
CA PHE A 272 -19.64 -1.25 -4.15
C PHE A 272 -19.90 -1.15 -5.66
N VAL A 273 -20.53 -2.17 -6.23
CA VAL A 273 -20.98 -2.21 -7.61
C VAL A 273 -22.40 -2.76 -7.64
N THR A 274 -23.31 -2.08 -8.33
CA THR A 274 -24.69 -2.57 -8.53
C THR A 274 -24.73 -3.86 -9.32
N HIS A 275 -25.78 -4.66 -9.16
CA HIS A 275 -25.95 -5.96 -9.84
C HIS A 275 -25.81 -5.89 -11.37
N LYS A 276 -26.20 -4.78 -11.99
CA LYS A 276 -26.10 -4.58 -13.43
C LYS A 276 -24.85 -3.81 -13.87
N SER A 277 -23.90 -3.59 -12.95
CA SER A 277 -22.68 -2.79 -13.16
C SER A 277 -22.95 -1.39 -13.75
N THR A 278 -24.14 -0.84 -13.48
CA THR A 278 -24.54 0.50 -13.94
C THR A 278 -24.02 1.62 -13.06
N PHE A 279 -23.58 1.31 -11.87
CA PHE A 279 -23.01 2.24 -10.90
C PHE A 279 -21.92 1.54 -10.09
N GLU A 280 -20.78 2.19 -9.96
CA GLU A 280 -19.66 1.78 -9.11
C GLU A 280 -19.30 2.92 -8.16
N GLN A 281 -19.08 2.57 -6.89
CA GLN A 281 -18.48 3.43 -5.88
C GLN A 281 -17.13 2.83 -5.52
N ASP A 282 -16.06 3.53 -5.87
CA ASP A 282 -14.69 3.01 -5.74
C ASP A 282 -14.30 2.76 -4.30
N PHE A 283 -14.70 3.65 -3.39
CA PHE A 283 -14.43 3.46 -1.96
C PHE A 283 -15.64 3.82 -1.10
N LEU A 284 -15.91 2.94 -0.13
CA LEU A 284 -16.84 3.11 0.95
C LEU A 284 -16.11 2.90 2.27
N ILE A 285 -16.31 3.79 3.22
CA ILE A 285 -15.83 3.66 4.59
C ILE A 285 -16.99 3.81 5.56
N GLN A 286 -16.89 3.12 6.70
CA GLN A 286 -17.84 3.26 7.79
C GLN A 286 -17.17 4.08 8.91
N LYS A 287 -17.76 5.24 9.21
CA LYS A 287 -17.36 6.10 10.34
C LYS A 287 -18.09 5.72 11.61
#